data_89cade00695d907a823daf25f7e51d22
#
_entry.id   89cade00695d907a823daf25f7e51d22
#
_cell.length_a   1.000
_cell.length_b   1.000
_cell.length_c   1.000
_cell.angle_alpha   90.00
_cell.angle_beta   90.00
_cell.angle_gamma   90.00
#
_symmetry.space_group_name_H-M   'P 1'
#
loop_
_entity.id
_entity.type
_entity.pdbx_description
1 polymer ?
#
loop_
_entity_poly.entity_id
_entity_poly.type
_entity_poly.pdbx_seq_one_letter_code
_entity_poly.pdbx_strand_id
1 'polypeptide(L)'
;MKQVVESDGCILAVDTATSCSTVALTLGTRANGRVLGSVSLSSNVTHSRRLLGAIDRLLSESGCSKNDISGYAVGLGPGSFTGLRIGMATVKGLAAVADKPLYGVSTLDILAANCHDPRQICAVLDARKKEVYARFYRMKDNTMPEAVTEIAAYSPEALVEVINEPTLMVGDGLAVYRDFWLEKLGETISIAPSQLWSPSASSLGLIAGELAEQGQVLEIGSAIPMYVRASDAELNLQMKKKGTK
;
A
#
# COMPACT_ATOMS: atom_id res chain seq x y z
N MET A 1 -25.46 23.01 2.24
CA MET A 1 -25.64 22.51 0.87
C MET A 1 -25.14 21.07 0.86
N LYS A 2 -26.04 20.07 0.78
CA LYS A 2 -25.62 18.69 0.53
C LYS A 2 -25.13 18.64 -0.91
N GLN A 3 -23.81 18.45 -1.11
CA GLN A 3 -23.32 18.06 -2.42
C GLN A 3 -23.94 16.69 -2.74
N VAL A 4 -24.67 16.64 -3.83
CA VAL A 4 -25.18 15.41 -4.41
C VAL A 4 -23.93 14.60 -4.79
N VAL A 5 -23.68 13.51 -4.05
CA VAL A 5 -22.74 12.47 -4.50
C VAL A 5 -23.43 11.85 -5.71
N GLU A 6 -22.95 12.17 -6.90
CA GLU A 6 -23.40 11.54 -8.15
C GLU A 6 -23.29 10.02 -8.01
N SER A 7 -24.07 9.28 -8.80
CA SER A 7 -24.44 7.87 -8.73
C SER A 7 -23.32 6.83 -8.54
N ASP A 8 -22.06 7.25 -8.54
CA ASP A 8 -20.89 6.40 -8.31
C ASP A 8 -20.47 6.55 -6.84
N GLY A 9 -20.87 5.58 -6.02
CA GLY A 9 -20.56 5.57 -4.59
C GLY A 9 -19.05 5.59 -4.33
N CYS A 10 -18.64 6.10 -3.15
CA CYS A 10 -17.22 6.24 -2.81
C CYS A 10 -16.58 4.91 -2.39
N ILE A 11 -15.26 4.82 -2.56
CA ILE A 11 -14.43 3.72 -2.04
C ILE A 11 -13.75 4.19 -0.76
N LEU A 12 -13.89 3.39 0.31
CA LEU A 12 -13.11 3.54 1.54
C LEU A 12 -11.84 2.69 1.43
N ALA A 13 -10.69 3.35 1.40
CA ALA A 13 -9.38 2.74 1.26
C ALA A 13 -8.57 2.80 2.55
N VAL A 14 -7.85 1.72 2.88
CA VAL A 14 -7.03 1.58 4.09
C VAL A 14 -5.71 0.89 3.78
N ASP A 15 -4.58 1.49 4.16
CA ASP A 15 -3.29 0.81 4.22
C ASP A 15 -2.68 0.93 5.62
N THR A 16 -2.13 -0.18 6.11
CA THR A 16 -1.49 -0.30 7.43
C THR A 16 -0.19 -1.11 7.35
N ALA A 17 0.39 -1.21 6.15
CA ALA A 17 1.58 -2.02 5.89
C ALA A 17 2.86 -1.44 6.52
N THR A 18 2.90 -0.15 6.80
CA THR A 18 4.05 0.56 7.38
C THR A 18 3.74 1.07 8.80
N SER A 19 4.63 1.85 9.38
CA SER A 19 4.38 2.56 10.65
C SER A 19 3.31 3.66 10.51
N CYS A 20 2.96 4.05 9.28
CA CYS A 20 1.89 4.97 8.96
C CYS A 20 0.60 4.20 8.64
N SER A 21 -0.49 4.50 9.34
CA SER A 21 -1.84 4.07 8.94
C SER A 21 -2.45 5.14 8.06
N THR A 22 -2.93 4.79 6.90
CA THR A 22 -3.58 5.72 5.97
C THR A 22 -5.00 5.27 5.66
N VAL A 23 -5.92 6.23 5.60
CA VAL A 23 -7.34 6.02 5.27
C VAL A 23 -7.75 7.10 4.30
N ALA A 24 -8.52 6.77 3.27
CA ALA A 24 -9.08 7.75 2.34
C ALA A 24 -10.48 7.35 1.86
N LEU A 25 -11.24 8.37 1.46
CA LEU A 25 -12.46 8.23 0.68
C LEU A 25 -12.19 8.80 -0.72
N THR A 26 -12.45 8.01 -1.74
CA THR A 26 -12.20 8.38 -3.14
C THR A 26 -13.42 8.10 -4.00
N LEU A 27 -13.53 8.82 -5.12
CA LEU A 27 -14.48 8.56 -6.20
C LEU A 27 -13.71 8.38 -7.50
N GLY A 28 -14.18 7.46 -8.37
CA GLY A 28 -13.61 7.25 -9.69
C GLY A 28 -12.23 6.59 -9.66
N THR A 29 -11.44 6.83 -10.71
CA THR A 29 -10.15 6.19 -11.00
C THR A 29 -9.00 7.20 -10.94
N ARG A 30 -7.76 6.75 -11.16
CA ARG A 30 -6.61 7.68 -11.25
C ARG A 30 -6.74 8.68 -12.40
N ALA A 31 -7.45 8.32 -13.48
CA ALA A 31 -7.61 9.18 -14.65
C ALA A 31 -8.64 10.30 -14.44
N ASN A 32 -9.73 10.03 -13.73
CA ASN A 32 -10.89 10.94 -13.65
C ASN A 32 -11.44 11.11 -12.23
N GLY A 33 -10.79 10.50 -11.24
CA GLY A 33 -11.30 10.45 -9.88
C GLY A 33 -10.88 11.65 -9.04
N ARG A 34 -11.41 11.67 -7.82
CA ARG A 34 -11.10 12.67 -6.80
C ARG A 34 -11.02 12.06 -5.40
N VAL A 35 -10.24 12.67 -4.55
CA VAL A 35 -10.15 12.35 -3.12
C VAL A 35 -11.16 13.23 -2.37
N LEU A 36 -12.10 12.61 -1.65
CA LEU A 36 -13.07 13.32 -0.81
C LEU A 36 -12.45 13.71 0.54
N GLY A 37 -11.52 12.88 1.00
CA GLY A 37 -10.75 13.16 2.21
C GLY A 37 -9.73 12.05 2.45
N SER A 38 -8.67 12.37 3.19
CA SER A 38 -7.66 11.40 3.61
C SER A 38 -7.08 11.74 4.98
N VAL A 39 -6.66 10.71 5.70
CA VAL A 39 -6.00 10.81 7.00
C VAL A 39 -4.79 9.90 7.01
N SER A 40 -3.63 10.43 7.39
CA SER A 40 -2.40 9.69 7.60
C SER A 40 -1.95 9.87 9.04
N LEU A 41 -1.75 8.75 9.74
CA LEU A 41 -1.39 8.73 11.16
C LEU A 41 -0.08 7.96 11.36
N SER A 42 1.00 8.70 11.54
CA SER A 42 2.31 8.15 11.93
C SER A 42 2.46 8.27 13.45
N SER A 43 2.43 7.15 14.17
CA SER A 43 2.63 7.19 15.62
C SER A 43 2.94 5.81 16.21
N ASN A 44 3.55 5.81 17.39
CA ASN A 44 3.86 4.61 18.18
C ASN A 44 2.63 3.94 18.84
N VAL A 45 1.41 4.45 18.60
CA VAL A 45 0.17 3.84 19.13
C VAL A 45 -0.36 2.83 18.14
N THR A 46 -0.77 1.67 18.63
CA THR A 46 -1.24 0.53 17.84
C THR A 46 -2.34 0.90 16.84
N HIS A 47 -2.18 0.49 15.59
CA HIS A 47 -3.12 0.71 14.48
C HIS A 47 -4.57 0.38 14.84
N SER A 48 -4.82 -0.68 15.61
CA SER A 48 -6.17 -1.16 15.95
C SER A 48 -7.02 -0.15 16.73
N ARG A 49 -6.42 0.64 17.63
CA ARG A 49 -7.17 1.61 18.43
C ARG A 49 -7.61 2.85 17.68
N ARG A 50 -6.92 3.19 16.58
CA ARG A 50 -7.11 4.45 15.87
C ARG A 50 -7.81 4.31 14.53
N LEU A 51 -7.73 3.13 13.92
CA LEU A 51 -8.20 2.93 12.55
C LEU A 51 -9.70 3.20 12.41
N LEU A 52 -10.53 2.59 13.26
CA LEU A 52 -11.98 2.81 13.24
C LEU A 52 -12.35 4.25 13.56
N GLY A 53 -11.67 4.87 14.54
CA GLY A 53 -11.89 6.29 14.87
C GLY A 53 -11.48 7.23 13.73
N ALA A 54 -10.41 6.91 12.99
CA ALA A 54 -10.00 7.67 11.81
C ALA A 54 -11.03 7.54 10.67
N ILE A 55 -11.56 6.34 10.46
CA ILE A 55 -12.61 6.08 9.47
C ILE A 55 -13.89 6.88 9.82
N ASP A 56 -14.34 6.79 11.07
CA ASP A 56 -15.55 7.48 11.53
C ASP A 56 -15.43 9.01 11.40
N ARG A 57 -14.29 9.54 11.83
CA ARG A 57 -13.98 10.95 11.68
C ARG A 57 -13.93 11.38 10.20
N LEU A 58 -13.29 10.60 9.35
CA LEU A 58 -13.17 10.90 7.92
C LEU A 58 -14.56 10.93 7.26
N LEU A 59 -15.44 9.98 7.56
CA LEU A 59 -16.82 9.96 7.08
C LEU A 59 -17.59 11.22 7.55
N SER A 60 -17.49 11.54 8.83
CA SER A 60 -18.15 12.71 9.40
C SER A 60 -17.71 14.04 8.77
N GLU A 61 -16.38 14.23 8.63
CA GLU A 61 -15.79 15.47 8.09
C GLU A 61 -16.01 15.61 6.57
N SER A 62 -16.09 14.49 5.83
CA SER A 62 -16.38 14.51 4.39
C SER A 62 -17.87 14.65 4.05
N GLY A 63 -18.75 14.59 5.05
CA GLY A 63 -20.19 14.57 4.84
C GLY A 63 -20.72 13.28 4.19
N CYS A 64 -19.89 12.23 4.14
CA CYS A 64 -20.28 10.91 3.65
C CYS A 64 -20.84 10.05 4.77
N SER A 65 -21.85 9.26 4.45
CA SER A 65 -22.38 8.22 5.33
C SER A 65 -21.83 6.85 4.94
N LYS A 66 -22.01 5.87 5.82
CA LYS A 66 -21.66 4.47 5.50
C LYS A 66 -22.43 3.92 4.28
N ASN A 67 -23.61 4.44 4.02
CA ASN A 67 -24.43 4.03 2.89
C ASN A 67 -23.93 4.55 1.54
N ASP A 68 -23.12 5.60 1.56
CA ASP A 68 -22.50 6.18 0.35
C ASP A 68 -21.26 5.39 -0.11
N ILE A 69 -20.80 4.43 0.73
CA ILE A 69 -19.68 3.56 0.38
C ILE A 69 -20.16 2.46 -0.57
N SER A 70 -19.59 2.42 -1.77
CA SER A 70 -19.86 1.39 -2.80
C SER A 70 -18.86 0.24 -2.76
N GLY A 71 -17.69 0.42 -2.16
CA GLY A 71 -16.65 -0.58 -2.06
C GLY A 71 -15.57 -0.24 -1.04
N TYR A 72 -14.79 -1.24 -0.69
CA TYR A 72 -13.71 -1.14 0.28
C TYR A 72 -12.39 -1.56 -0.37
N ALA A 73 -11.30 -0.87 -0.04
CA ALA A 73 -9.97 -1.18 -0.55
C ALA A 73 -8.96 -1.38 0.59
N VAL A 74 -8.08 -2.36 0.44
CA VAL A 74 -7.05 -2.66 1.44
C VAL A 74 -5.68 -2.87 0.80
N GLY A 75 -4.65 -2.29 1.41
CA GLY A 75 -3.26 -2.60 1.08
C GLY A 75 -2.93 -4.03 1.50
N LEU A 76 -2.52 -4.84 0.54
CA LEU A 76 -2.21 -6.27 0.75
C LEU A 76 -0.82 -6.48 1.35
N GLY A 77 0.03 -5.47 1.39
CA GLY A 77 1.45 -5.61 1.67
C GLY A 77 2.28 -5.70 0.37
N PRO A 78 3.55 -6.07 0.48
CA PRO A 78 4.24 -6.53 1.70
C PRO A 78 4.39 -5.41 2.75
N GLY A 79 4.76 -5.81 3.98
CA GLY A 79 5.00 -4.86 5.08
C GLY A 79 4.85 -5.47 6.46
N SER A 80 4.49 -4.64 7.44
CA SER A 80 4.30 -5.03 8.83
C SER A 80 3.26 -6.13 8.99
N PHE A 81 3.67 -7.31 9.46
CA PHE A 81 2.79 -8.46 9.68
C PHE A 81 1.57 -8.15 10.56
N THR A 82 1.80 -7.42 11.66
CA THR A 82 0.72 -7.00 12.56
C THR A 82 -0.17 -5.95 11.91
N GLY A 83 0.44 -4.95 11.26
CA GLY A 83 -0.29 -3.89 10.56
C GLY A 83 -1.22 -4.45 9.50
N LEU A 84 -0.70 -5.27 8.60
CA LEU A 84 -1.46 -5.89 7.51
C LEU A 84 -2.68 -6.68 8.03
N ARG A 85 -2.53 -7.45 9.12
CA ARG A 85 -3.64 -8.19 9.71
C ARG A 85 -4.71 -7.27 10.30
N ILE A 86 -4.31 -6.17 10.93
CA ILE A 86 -5.26 -5.19 11.48
C ILE A 86 -6.05 -4.54 10.35
N GLY A 87 -5.38 -4.02 9.31
CA GLY A 87 -6.04 -3.42 8.15
C GLY A 87 -6.99 -4.39 7.46
N MET A 88 -6.48 -5.59 7.12
CA MET A 88 -7.26 -6.63 6.47
C MET A 88 -8.50 -7.03 7.29
N ALA A 89 -8.34 -7.32 8.59
CA ALA A 89 -9.47 -7.73 9.43
C ALA A 89 -10.52 -6.62 9.56
N THR A 90 -10.09 -5.36 9.69
CA THR A 90 -10.99 -4.21 9.79
C THR A 90 -11.78 -4.04 8.50
N VAL A 91 -11.10 -4.00 7.35
CA VAL A 91 -11.75 -3.73 6.05
C VAL A 91 -12.64 -4.90 5.62
N LYS A 92 -12.19 -6.15 5.81
CA LYS A 92 -13.02 -7.35 5.60
C LYS A 92 -14.31 -7.32 6.43
N GLY A 93 -14.20 -6.96 7.71
CA GLY A 93 -15.36 -6.86 8.58
C GLY A 93 -16.36 -5.81 8.11
N LEU A 94 -15.86 -4.63 7.70
CA LEU A 94 -16.71 -3.56 7.18
C LEU A 94 -17.37 -3.97 5.85
N ALA A 95 -16.61 -4.54 4.91
CA ALA A 95 -17.10 -4.99 3.61
C ALA A 95 -18.16 -6.08 3.74
N ALA A 96 -17.93 -7.07 4.62
CA ALA A 96 -18.86 -8.17 4.86
C ALA A 96 -20.18 -7.70 5.48
N VAL A 97 -20.13 -6.78 6.46
CA VAL A 97 -21.35 -6.25 7.10
C VAL A 97 -22.14 -5.35 6.14
N ALA A 98 -21.45 -4.61 5.28
CA ALA A 98 -22.09 -3.72 4.31
C ALA A 98 -22.55 -4.45 3.04
N ASP A 99 -22.19 -5.71 2.85
CA ASP A 99 -22.41 -6.48 1.61
C ASP A 99 -21.87 -5.74 0.38
N LYS A 100 -20.62 -5.25 0.47
CA LYS A 100 -19.94 -4.47 -0.57
C LYS A 100 -18.65 -5.14 -1.01
N PRO A 101 -18.22 -4.93 -2.28
CA PRO A 101 -17.00 -5.50 -2.80
C PRO A 101 -15.76 -5.03 -2.04
N LEU A 102 -14.76 -5.92 -1.99
CA LEU A 102 -13.43 -5.67 -1.44
C LEU A 102 -12.41 -5.66 -2.58
N TYR A 103 -11.49 -4.69 -2.56
CA TYR A 103 -10.40 -4.57 -3.52
C TYR A 103 -9.06 -4.66 -2.79
N GLY A 104 -8.10 -5.36 -3.36
CA GLY A 104 -6.77 -5.51 -2.79
C GLY A 104 -5.70 -4.99 -3.73
N VAL A 105 -4.78 -4.18 -3.21
CA VAL A 105 -3.67 -3.60 -3.99
C VAL A 105 -2.36 -3.81 -3.23
N SER A 106 -1.30 -4.17 -3.95
CA SER A 106 0.03 -4.26 -3.34
C SER A 106 0.46 -2.90 -2.78
N THR A 107 1.06 -2.88 -1.59
CA THR A 107 1.60 -1.65 -0.99
C THR A 107 2.73 -1.05 -1.82
N LEU A 108 3.51 -1.87 -2.55
CA LEU A 108 4.52 -1.38 -3.48
C LEU A 108 3.90 -0.69 -4.70
N ASP A 109 2.77 -1.20 -5.21
CA ASP A 109 2.02 -0.57 -6.31
C ASP A 109 1.43 0.79 -5.87
N ILE A 110 0.95 0.87 -4.61
CA ILE A 110 0.45 2.12 -4.02
C ILE A 110 1.58 3.15 -3.92
N LEU A 111 2.78 2.74 -3.50
CA LEU A 111 3.95 3.62 -3.43
C LEU A 111 4.38 4.12 -4.81
N ALA A 112 4.47 3.23 -5.79
CA ALA A 112 4.82 3.60 -7.16
C ALA A 112 3.80 4.57 -7.76
N ALA A 113 2.51 4.38 -7.49
CA ALA A 113 1.43 5.27 -7.95
C ALA A 113 1.51 6.70 -7.38
N ASN A 114 2.29 6.94 -6.32
CA ASN A 114 2.55 8.28 -5.81
C ASN A 114 3.59 9.05 -6.66
N CYS A 115 4.27 8.36 -7.59
CA CYS A 115 5.35 8.91 -8.39
C CYS A 115 4.90 9.09 -9.84
N HIS A 116 5.32 10.22 -10.43
CA HIS A 116 5.18 10.48 -11.86
C HIS A 116 6.57 10.87 -12.39
N ASP A 117 7.32 9.87 -12.86
CA ASP A 117 8.71 10.04 -13.29
C ASP A 117 8.98 9.16 -14.50
N PRO A 118 9.60 9.70 -15.59
CA PRO A 118 9.89 8.94 -16.81
C PRO A 118 10.97 7.86 -16.61
N ARG A 119 11.76 7.96 -15.53
CA ARG A 119 12.77 6.96 -15.19
C ARG A 119 12.13 5.70 -14.64
N GLN A 120 12.90 4.64 -14.49
CA GLN A 120 12.48 3.49 -13.71
C GLN A 120 12.14 3.93 -12.28
N ILE A 121 11.07 3.39 -11.70
CA ILE A 121 10.71 3.61 -10.30
C ILE A 121 11.00 2.32 -9.54
N CYS A 122 11.74 2.42 -8.43
CA CYS A 122 11.94 1.32 -7.48
C CYS A 122 11.17 1.65 -6.21
N ALA A 123 10.03 0.98 -6.01
CA ALA A 123 9.32 1.04 -4.73
C ALA A 123 9.97 0.08 -3.74
N VAL A 124 10.34 0.57 -2.55
CA VAL A 124 11.13 -0.19 -1.57
C VAL A 124 10.58 -0.04 -0.16
N LEU A 125 10.31 -1.17 0.52
CA LEU A 125 9.82 -1.23 1.89
C LEU A 125 10.81 -1.96 2.80
N ASP A 126 10.98 -1.48 4.03
CA ASP A 126 11.81 -2.16 5.05
C ASP A 126 11.20 -3.51 5.42
N ALA A 127 11.85 -4.61 5.03
CA ALA A 127 11.47 -5.98 5.35
C ALA A 127 12.02 -6.45 6.71
N ARG A 128 12.72 -5.57 7.44
CA ARG A 128 13.49 -5.88 8.65
C ARG A 128 14.64 -6.87 8.37
N LYS A 129 15.41 -7.21 9.39
CA LYS A 129 16.51 -8.20 9.32
C LYS A 129 17.53 -7.92 8.21
N LYS A 130 17.79 -6.66 7.91
CA LYS A 130 18.70 -6.20 6.85
C LYS A 130 18.23 -6.62 5.44
N GLU A 131 16.93 -6.62 5.22
CA GLU A 131 16.32 -6.86 3.92
C GLU A 131 15.32 -5.77 3.59
N VAL A 132 14.99 -5.63 2.31
CA VAL A 132 13.93 -4.77 1.79
C VAL A 132 13.06 -5.56 0.82
N TYR A 133 11.77 -5.27 0.79
CA TYR A 133 10.91 -5.68 -0.31
C TYR A 133 11.01 -4.63 -1.39
N ALA A 134 11.24 -5.06 -2.63
CA ALA A 134 11.30 -4.14 -3.75
C ALA A 134 10.53 -4.66 -4.96
N ARG A 135 10.07 -3.72 -5.78
CA ARG A 135 9.47 -3.95 -7.09
C ARG A 135 9.80 -2.77 -7.99
N PHE A 136 10.07 -3.06 -9.26
CA PHE A 136 10.40 -2.06 -10.25
C PHE A 136 9.21 -1.78 -11.16
N TYR A 137 9.10 -0.51 -11.59
CA TYR A 137 8.01 -0.01 -12.41
C TYR A 137 8.54 0.89 -13.51
N ARG A 138 7.77 1.01 -14.58
CA ARG A 138 7.96 2.02 -15.63
C ARG A 138 6.63 2.70 -15.92
N MET A 139 6.72 3.97 -16.28
CA MET A 139 5.53 4.68 -16.73
C MET A 139 5.05 4.11 -18.06
N LYS A 140 3.78 3.71 -18.11
CA LYS A 140 3.10 3.36 -19.36
C LYS A 140 2.42 4.62 -19.91
N ASP A 141 2.73 4.95 -21.13
CA ASP A 141 2.14 6.09 -21.86
C ASP A 141 2.16 7.42 -21.06
N ASN A 142 3.17 7.61 -20.20
CA ASN A 142 3.30 8.71 -19.26
C ASN A 142 2.09 8.92 -18.31
N THR A 143 1.28 7.90 -18.10
CA THR A 143 0.06 8.01 -17.27
C THR A 143 0.19 7.28 -15.94
N MET A 144 0.65 6.03 -15.97
CA MET A 144 0.64 5.17 -14.79
C MET A 144 1.90 4.28 -14.72
N PRO A 145 2.47 4.07 -13.51
CA PRO A 145 3.52 3.08 -13.34
C PRO A 145 2.94 1.66 -13.47
N GLU A 146 3.50 0.88 -14.40
CA GLU A 146 3.27 -0.55 -14.52
C GLU A 146 4.45 -1.32 -13.96
N ALA A 147 4.19 -2.40 -13.25
CA ALA A 147 5.22 -3.26 -12.71
C ALA A 147 5.99 -3.99 -13.83
N VAL A 148 7.32 -3.93 -13.78
CA VAL A 148 8.19 -4.61 -14.74
C VAL A 148 8.93 -5.80 -14.12
N THR A 149 8.80 -6.00 -12.81
CA THR A 149 9.34 -7.17 -12.09
C THR A 149 8.31 -7.73 -11.12
N GLU A 150 8.54 -8.94 -10.63
CA GLU A 150 7.83 -9.47 -9.47
C GLU A 150 8.30 -8.80 -8.18
N ILE A 151 7.49 -8.93 -7.11
CA ILE A 151 7.89 -8.51 -5.77
C ILE A 151 8.92 -9.48 -5.22
N ALA A 152 10.06 -8.97 -4.77
CA ALA A 152 11.09 -9.79 -4.17
C ALA A 152 11.69 -9.14 -2.91
N ALA A 153 12.30 -9.98 -2.07
CA ALA A 153 13.12 -9.54 -0.95
C ALA A 153 14.58 -9.48 -1.41
N TYR A 154 15.26 -8.38 -1.08
CA TYR A 154 16.67 -8.14 -1.38
C TYR A 154 17.43 -7.76 -0.12
N SER A 155 18.70 -8.16 -0.01
CA SER A 155 19.60 -7.40 0.85
C SER A 155 19.86 -6.02 0.21
N PRO A 156 20.23 -4.98 0.98
CA PRO A 156 20.58 -3.69 0.40
C PRO A 156 21.66 -3.77 -0.68
N GLU A 157 22.63 -4.67 -0.51
CA GLU A 157 23.72 -4.94 -1.46
C GLU A 157 23.19 -5.60 -2.74
N ALA A 158 22.33 -6.61 -2.61
CA ALA A 158 21.74 -7.30 -3.77
C ALA A 158 20.86 -6.35 -4.60
N LEU A 159 20.20 -5.36 -3.96
CA LEU A 159 19.44 -4.36 -4.68
C LEU A 159 20.36 -3.44 -5.52
N VAL A 160 21.57 -3.13 -5.04
CA VAL A 160 22.57 -2.37 -5.81
C VAL A 160 22.91 -3.07 -7.12
N GLU A 161 23.08 -4.38 -7.10
CA GLU A 161 23.49 -5.19 -8.27
C GLU A 161 22.44 -5.22 -9.40
N VAL A 162 21.17 -4.99 -9.08
CA VAL A 162 20.08 -5.03 -10.06
C VAL A 162 19.66 -3.65 -10.58
N ILE A 163 20.10 -2.56 -9.94
CA ILE A 163 19.84 -1.19 -10.41
C ILE A 163 20.96 -0.79 -11.38
N ASN A 164 20.68 -0.81 -12.68
CA ASN A 164 21.66 -0.57 -13.75
C ASN A 164 21.27 0.58 -14.70
N GLU A 165 20.23 1.35 -14.36
CA GLU A 165 19.71 2.47 -15.14
C GLU A 165 19.19 3.59 -14.22
N PRO A 166 18.96 4.82 -14.75
CA PRO A 166 18.42 5.92 -13.94
C PRO A 166 17.12 5.53 -13.25
N THR A 167 17.13 5.52 -11.91
CA THR A 167 16.03 5.00 -11.10
C THR A 167 15.61 5.99 -10.01
N LEU A 168 14.31 6.28 -9.91
CA LEU A 168 13.71 6.98 -8.78
C LEU A 168 13.36 5.96 -7.70
N MET A 169 13.89 6.12 -6.51
CA MET A 169 13.56 5.25 -5.36
C MET A 169 12.51 5.91 -4.46
N VAL A 170 11.51 5.12 -4.03
CA VAL A 170 10.41 5.58 -3.15
C VAL A 170 10.05 4.51 -2.14
N GLY A 171 9.72 4.90 -0.91
CA GLY A 171 9.26 4.01 0.15
C GLY A 171 10.06 4.12 1.44
N ASP A 172 9.57 3.46 2.50
CA ASP A 172 10.13 3.59 3.85
C ASP A 172 11.46 2.86 4.06
N GLY A 173 11.84 1.96 3.15
CA GLY A 173 13.19 1.37 3.11
C GLY A 173 14.29 2.43 2.99
N LEU A 174 13.97 3.59 2.40
CA LEU A 174 14.88 4.74 2.31
C LEU A 174 15.23 5.35 3.67
N ALA A 175 14.35 5.24 4.65
CA ALA A 175 14.64 5.74 5.99
C ALA A 175 15.83 5.02 6.65
N VAL A 176 16.12 3.79 6.21
CA VAL A 176 17.21 2.97 6.77
C VAL A 176 18.43 2.94 5.84
N TYR A 177 18.22 2.84 4.51
CA TYR A 177 19.30 2.49 3.58
C TYR A 177 19.64 3.57 2.55
N ARG A 178 18.99 4.74 2.59
CA ARG A 178 19.20 5.83 1.62
C ARG A 178 20.68 6.18 1.45
N ASP A 179 21.39 6.42 2.54
CA ASP A 179 22.78 6.90 2.49
C ASP A 179 23.71 5.82 1.93
N PHE A 180 23.47 4.54 2.25
CA PHE A 180 24.18 3.40 1.67
C PHE A 180 23.97 3.33 0.15
N TRP A 181 22.74 3.45 -0.33
CA TRP A 181 22.46 3.37 -1.77
C TRP A 181 22.99 4.59 -2.53
N LEU A 182 22.94 5.80 -1.95
CA LEU A 182 23.55 6.99 -2.54
C LEU A 182 25.07 6.84 -2.64
N GLU A 183 25.74 6.25 -1.65
CA GLU A 183 27.17 5.98 -1.69
C GLU A 183 27.54 5.00 -2.82
N LYS A 184 26.74 3.93 -3.01
CA LYS A 184 27.03 2.86 -3.96
C LYS A 184 26.62 3.17 -5.40
N LEU A 185 25.49 3.85 -5.59
CA LEU A 185 24.85 4.06 -6.90
C LEU A 185 25.02 5.50 -7.43
N GLY A 186 25.38 6.45 -6.54
CA GLY A 186 25.63 7.84 -6.93
C GLY A 186 24.48 8.45 -7.73
N GLU A 187 24.80 8.98 -8.90
CA GLU A 187 23.85 9.65 -9.81
C GLU A 187 22.89 8.68 -10.54
N THR A 188 23.12 7.38 -10.45
CA THR A 188 22.22 6.36 -11.04
C THR A 188 20.86 6.38 -10.35
N ILE A 189 20.80 6.78 -9.08
CA ILE A 189 19.54 6.88 -8.36
C ILE A 189 19.18 8.31 -8.01
N SER A 190 17.88 8.52 -7.88
CA SER A 190 17.30 9.72 -7.27
C SER A 190 16.33 9.29 -6.19
N ILE A 191 16.20 10.10 -5.17
CA ILE A 191 15.35 9.79 -4.01
C ILE A 191 14.08 10.64 -4.10
N ALA A 192 12.92 9.99 -4.06
CA ALA A 192 11.64 10.68 -3.98
C ALA A 192 11.55 11.52 -2.69
N PRO A 193 10.82 12.64 -2.68
CA PRO A 193 10.56 13.41 -1.47
C PRO A 193 10.02 12.54 -0.34
N SER A 194 10.45 12.78 0.89
CA SER A 194 10.11 11.92 2.05
C SER A 194 8.61 11.84 2.34
N GLN A 195 7.83 12.81 1.89
CA GLN A 195 6.36 12.81 1.98
C GLN A 195 5.72 11.64 1.18
N LEU A 196 6.43 11.12 0.17
CA LEU A 196 5.98 10.01 -0.68
C LEU A 196 6.44 8.63 -0.18
N TRP A 197 7.23 8.56 0.90
CA TRP A 197 7.78 7.29 1.39
C TRP A 197 6.77 6.39 2.10
N SER A 198 5.60 6.93 2.43
CA SER A 198 4.50 6.13 2.99
C SER A 198 3.44 5.85 1.92
N PRO A 199 2.80 4.66 1.95
CA PRO A 199 1.69 4.37 1.06
C PRO A 199 0.55 5.36 1.25
N SER A 200 -0.10 5.76 0.16
CA SER A 200 -1.23 6.68 0.16
C SER A 200 -2.55 5.93 0.01
N ALA A 201 -3.43 6.02 1.00
CA ALA A 201 -4.78 5.47 0.86
C ALA A 201 -5.58 6.15 -0.26
N SER A 202 -5.24 7.40 -0.62
CA SER A 202 -5.84 8.08 -1.78
C SER A 202 -5.48 7.38 -3.08
N SER A 203 -4.21 7.05 -3.29
CA SER A 203 -3.76 6.29 -4.46
C SER A 203 -4.35 4.87 -4.47
N LEU A 204 -4.41 4.21 -3.30
CA LEU A 204 -5.07 2.91 -3.16
C LEU A 204 -6.53 2.96 -3.59
N GLY A 205 -7.30 3.96 -3.13
CA GLY A 205 -8.72 4.08 -3.45
C GLY A 205 -8.97 4.35 -4.93
N LEU A 206 -8.14 5.18 -5.58
CA LEU A 206 -8.24 5.46 -7.01
C LEU A 206 -7.86 4.22 -7.86
N ILE A 207 -6.85 3.45 -7.45
CA ILE A 207 -6.52 2.16 -8.09
C ILE A 207 -7.68 1.17 -7.90
N ALA A 208 -8.29 1.13 -6.71
CA ALA A 208 -9.45 0.28 -6.47
C ALA A 208 -10.66 0.67 -7.33
N GLY A 209 -10.80 1.95 -7.70
CA GLY A 209 -11.78 2.40 -8.69
C GLY A 209 -11.56 1.76 -10.06
N GLU A 210 -10.31 1.64 -10.51
CA GLU A 210 -9.97 0.95 -11.76
C GLU A 210 -10.27 -0.56 -11.68
N LEU A 211 -9.96 -1.20 -10.54
CA LEU A 211 -10.30 -2.60 -10.31
C LEU A 211 -11.82 -2.81 -10.33
N ALA A 212 -12.59 -1.86 -9.79
CA ALA A 212 -14.04 -1.89 -9.81
C ALA A 212 -14.60 -1.83 -11.23
N GLU A 213 -14.10 -0.93 -12.08
CA GLU A 213 -14.46 -0.83 -13.49
C GLU A 213 -14.13 -2.12 -14.27
N GLN A 214 -13.05 -2.81 -13.89
CA GLN A 214 -12.62 -4.08 -14.47
C GLN A 214 -13.34 -5.31 -13.90
N GLY A 215 -14.21 -5.14 -12.88
CA GLY A 215 -14.87 -6.24 -12.18
C GLY A 215 -13.93 -7.12 -11.35
N GLN A 216 -12.72 -6.62 -11.01
CA GLN A 216 -11.71 -7.36 -10.27
C GLN A 216 -11.94 -7.19 -8.77
N VAL A 217 -12.64 -8.11 -8.15
CA VAL A 217 -12.93 -8.12 -6.71
C VAL A 217 -12.11 -9.17 -5.99
N LEU A 218 -11.74 -8.87 -4.75
CA LEU A 218 -11.10 -9.81 -3.85
C LEU A 218 -12.18 -10.57 -3.07
N GLU A 219 -12.12 -11.89 -3.09
CA GLU A 219 -13.07 -12.69 -2.33
C GLU A 219 -12.85 -12.51 -0.82
N ILE A 220 -13.87 -12.00 -0.12
CA ILE A 220 -13.76 -11.66 1.31
C ILE A 220 -13.36 -12.87 2.15
N GLY A 221 -13.91 -14.04 1.87
CA GLY A 221 -13.65 -15.27 2.64
C GLY A 221 -12.18 -15.66 2.63
N SER A 222 -11.57 -15.69 1.45
CA SER A 222 -10.19 -16.14 1.22
C SER A 222 -9.15 -15.02 1.25
N ALA A 223 -9.56 -13.74 1.33
CA ALA A 223 -8.66 -12.61 1.35
C ALA A 223 -7.66 -12.68 2.51
N ILE A 224 -6.38 -12.71 2.19
CA ILE A 224 -5.25 -12.72 3.12
C ILE A 224 -4.20 -11.69 2.70
N PRO A 225 -3.39 -11.17 3.62
CA PRO A 225 -2.25 -10.35 3.28
C PRO A 225 -1.23 -11.09 2.41
N MET A 226 -0.51 -10.35 1.58
CA MET A 226 0.60 -10.86 0.79
C MET A 226 1.82 -11.06 1.69
N TYR A 227 2.18 -12.31 1.92
CA TYR A 227 3.38 -12.68 2.67
C TYR A 227 4.49 -13.09 1.69
N VAL A 228 5.39 -12.17 1.38
CA VAL A 228 6.56 -12.44 0.52
C VAL A 228 7.56 -13.34 1.25
N ARG A 229 7.56 -13.29 2.59
CA ARG A 229 8.37 -14.16 3.47
C ARG A 229 7.49 -14.77 4.55
N ALA A 230 7.79 -16.01 4.94
CA ALA A 230 7.13 -16.66 6.08
C ALA A 230 7.32 -15.82 7.37
N SER A 231 6.33 -15.78 8.23
CA SER A 231 6.42 -15.08 9.52
C SER A 231 7.50 -15.69 10.41
N ASP A 232 8.04 -14.91 11.35
CA ASP A 232 9.04 -15.41 12.33
C ASP A 232 8.50 -16.59 13.15
N ALA A 233 7.20 -16.61 13.41
CA ALA A 233 6.55 -17.71 14.12
C ALA A 233 6.56 -19.00 13.28
N GLU A 234 6.31 -18.90 11.98
CA GLU A 234 6.36 -20.04 11.05
C GLU A 234 7.79 -20.54 10.84
N LEU A 235 8.75 -19.62 10.69
CA LEU A 235 10.17 -19.98 10.59
C LEU A 235 10.67 -20.70 11.86
N ASN A 236 10.33 -20.18 13.04
CA ASN A 236 10.67 -20.80 14.31
C ASN A 236 10.00 -22.18 14.49
N LEU A 237 8.77 -22.34 14.00
CA LEU A 237 8.08 -23.63 14.03
C LEU A 237 8.75 -24.67 13.09
N GLN A 238 9.19 -24.21 11.91
CA GLN A 238 9.93 -25.07 10.98
C GLN A 238 11.29 -25.49 11.51
N MET A 239 12.02 -24.58 12.19
CA MET A 239 13.30 -24.91 12.83
C MET A 239 13.12 -25.91 13.98
N LYS A 240 12.09 -25.74 14.82
CA LYS A 240 11.77 -26.71 15.89
C LYS A 240 11.44 -28.10 15.33
N LYS A 241 10.71 -28.18 14.22
CA LYS A 241 10.39 -29.46 13.57
C LYS A 241 11.60 -30.13 12.92
N LYS A 242 12.61 -29.36 12.48
CA LYS A 242 13.87 -29.91 11.92
C LYS A 242 14.90 -30.33 12.98
N GLY A 243 14.83 -29.73 14.18
CA GLY A 243 15.72 -30.07 15.30
C GLY A 243 15.26 -31.25 16.18
N THR A 244 14.13 -31.88 15.84
CA THR A 244 13.56 -33.02 16.58
C THR A 244 13.67 -34.35 15.77
N LYS A 245 14.65 -34.41 14.83
CA LYS A 245 15.03 -35.67 14.14
C LYS A 245 16.42 -36.09 14.50
#